data_718d4df31094c9df061591076aba2652
#
_entry.id   718d4df31094c9df061591076aba2652
#
_cell.length_a   1.000
_cell.length_b   1.000
_cell.length_c   1.000
_cell.angle_alpha   90.00
_cell.angle_beta   90.00
_cell.angle_gamma   90.00
#
_symmetry.space_group_name_H-M   'P 1'
#
loop_
_entity.id
_entity.type
_entity.pdbx_description
1 polymer ?
#
loop_
_entity_poly.entity_id
_entity_poly.type
_entity_poly.pdbx_seq_one_letter_code
_entity_poly.pdbx_strand_id
1 'polypeptide(L)'
;RRISHDVSQCIEANQLTIVTCDTIDTETWSYPNNTKVRMLKHELWFEYILSELIPSVQEKMNIHDKWMVTGASLGATHATNLIFRFPEKFDTLLALSGIYDTELFYGDYHDENTYHNNPCAYMKNMSLDHPYMELYKQSKFILCVGQGNWEQECVESLRQMSSILYDQHIEAWCDFWGYDVYHDWPWWK
;
A
#
# COMPACT_ATOMS: atom_id res chain seq x y z
N ARG A 1 -0.62 -11.13 15.08
CA ARG A 1 0.62 -10.62 14.47
C ARG A 1 1.57 -11.78 14.27
N ARG A 2 1.89 -12.10 13.03
CA ARG A 2 2.83 -13.17 12.70
C ARG A 2 4.04 -12.53 12.04
N ILE A 3 5.14 -12.43 12.77
CA ILE A 3 6.42 -11.92 12.29
C ILE A 3 7.33 -13.14 12.11
N SER A 4 8.03 -13.23 10.98
CA SER A 4 8.97 -14.31 10.73
C SER A 4 10.13 -14.28 11.73
N HIS A 5 10.82 -15.43 11.91
CA HIS A 5 11.95 -15.51 12.81
C HIS A 5 13.07 -14.52 12.44
N ASP A 6 13.33 -14.34 11.14
CA ASP A 6 14.36 -13.43 10.66
C ASP A 6 14.05 -11.97 10.99
N VAL A 7 12.79 -11.56 10.83
CA VAL A 7 12.33 -10.21 11.21
C VAL A 7 12.45 -9.99 12.73
N SER A 8 12.13 -11.01 13.53
CA SER A 8 12.29 -10.95 15.00
C SER A 8 13.75 -10.72 15.40
N GLN A 9 14.70 -11.37 14.73
CA GLN A 9 16.13 -11.15 14.98
C GLN A 9 16.57 -9.72 14.67
N CYS A 10 16.10 -9.14 13.59
CA CYS A 10 16.39 -7.74 13.25
C CYS A 10 15.83 -6.76 14.30
N ILE A 11 14.64 -7.05 14.85
CA ILE A 11 14.04 -6.25 15.91
C ILE A 11 14.86 -6.36 17.21
N GLU A 12 15.23 -7.58 17.61
CA GLU A 12 16.04 -7.84 18.80
C GLU A 12 17.43 -7.19 18.70
N ALA A 13 18.00 -7.13 17.51
CA ALA A 13 19.26 -6.46 17.22
C ALA A 13 19.15 -4.92 17.11
N ASN A 14 17.98 -4.33 17.32
CA ASN A 14 17.68 -2.91 17.11
C ASN A 14 17.96 -2.39 15.67
N GLN A 15 17.85 -3.27 14.69
CA GLN A 15 18.02 -2.92 13.27
C GLN A 15 16.70 -2.59 12.58
N LEU A 16 15.57 -2.93 13.22
CA LEU A 16 14.24 -2.71 12.68
C LEU A 16 13.25 -2.41 13.80
N THR A 17 12.44 -1.39 13.57
CA THR A 17 11.26 -1.09 14.41
C THR A 17 10.00 -1.27 13.56
N ILE A 18 9.00 -1.99 14.06
CA ILE A 18 7.72 -2.18 13.39
C ILE A 18 6.64 -1.43 14.16
N VAL A 19 5.93 -0.58 13.45
CA VAL A 19 4.75 0.13 13.93
C VAL A 19 3.51 -0.44 13.22
N THR A 20 2.48 -0.76 13.97
CA THR A 20 1.22 -1.26 13.42
C THR A 20 0.05 -0.46 13.97
N CYS A 21 -0.90 -0.12 13.12
CA CYS A 21 -2.18 0.49 13.49
C CYS A 21 -3.35 -0.33 12.95
N ASP A 22 -4.55 -0.05 13.43
CA ASP A 22 -5.79 -0.55 12.85
C ASP A 22 -6.08 0.22 11.56
N THR A 23 -6.56 -0.48 10.53
CA THR A 23 -6.91 0.09 9.22
C THR A 23 -8.35 0.54 9.12
N ILE A 24 -9.18 0.27 10.14
CA ILE A 24 -10.62 0.57 10.18
C ILE A 24 -11.43 0.04 8.97
N ASP A 25 -10.95 -1.02 8.33
CA ASP A 25 -11.52 -1.56 7.09
C ASP A 25 -12.98 -1.99 7.22
N THR A 26 -13.37 -2.47 8.40
CA THR A 26 -14.77 -2.83 8.69
C THR A 26 -15.73 -1.64 8.61
N GLU A 27 -15.22 -0.42 8.74
CA GLU A 27 -15.99 0.81 8.72
C GLU A 27 -15.83 1.59 7.41
N THR A 28 -14.84 1.22 6.61
CA THR A 28 -14.47 1.92 5.36
C THR A 28 -14.61 1.00 4.14
N TRP A 29 -13.73 0.05 3.94
CA TRP A 29 -13.65 -0.74 2.72
C TRP A 29 -14.65 -1.90 2.67
N SER A 30 -14.89 -2.58 3.79
CA SER A 30 -15.77 -3.75 3.87
C SER A 30 -17.23 -3.40 4.16
N TYR A 31 -17.56 -2.14 4.41
CA TYR A 31 -18.91 -1.72 4.74
C TYR A 31 -19.76 -1.52 3.48
N PRO A 32 -20.94 -2.14 3.36
CA PRO A 32 -21.68 -2.21 2.08
C PRO A 32 -22.40 -0.92 1.66
N ASN A 33 -22.47 0.10 2.54
CA ASN A 33 -23.31 1.27 2.31
C ASN A 33 -22.53 2.58 2.30
N ASN A 34 -23.06 3.57 1.59
CA ASN A 34 -22.62 4.97 1.58
C ASN A 34 -21.12 5.18 1.32
N THR A 35 -20.68 4.86 0.09
CA THR A 35 -19.29 4.98 -0.35
C THR A 35 -18.67 6.34 -0.04
N LYS A 36 -19.41 7.44 -0.21
CA LYS A 36 -18.92 8.78 0.12
C LYS A 36 -18.47 8.90 1.58
N VAL A 37 -19.30 8.46 2.52
CA VAL A 37 -18.97 8.55 3.96
C VAL A 37 -17.81 7.62 4.31
N ARG A 38 -17.77 6.42 3.72
CA ARG A 38 -16.68 5.46 3.91
C ARG A 38 -15.33 6.03 3.48
N MET A 39 -15.28 6.63 2.30
CA MET A 39 -14.03 7.20 1.77
C MET A 39 -13.60 8.45 2.52
N LEU A 40 -14.52 9.32 2.93
CA LEU A 40 -14.20 10.43 3.83
C LEU A 40 -13.60 9.93 5.16
N LYS A 41 -14.14 8.85 5.72
CA LYS A 41 -13.61 8.27 6.95
C LYS A 41 -12.22 7.67 6.73
N HIS A 42 -11.97 7.07 5.55
CA HIS A 42 -10.67 6.55 5.20
C HIS A 42 -9.63 7.67 5.02
N GLU A 43 -10.01 8.83 4.48
CA GLU A 43 -9.12 10.00 4.42
C GLU A 43 -8.71 10.48 5.83
N LEU A 44 -9.62 10.46 6.81
CA LEU A 44 -9.27 10.76 8.21
C LEU A 44 -8.27 9.76 8.80
N TRP A 45 -8.29 8.50 8.35
CA TRP A 45 -7.28 7.52 8.74
C TRP A 45 -5.89 7.85 8.19
N PHE A 46 -5.78 8.33 6.94
CA PHE A 46 -4.52 8.85 6.42
C PHE A 46 -4.04 10.08 7.22
N GLU A 47 -4.93 11.00 7.52
CA GLU A 47 -4.63 12.18 8.33
C GLU A 47 -4.08 11.76 9.70
N TYR A 48 -4.71 10.81 10.38
CA TYR A 48 -4.22 10.25 11.64
C TYR A 48 -2.80 9.67 11.51
N ILE A 49 -2.51 8.89 10.47
CA ILE A 49 -1.17 8.33 10.27
C ILE A 49 -0.12 9.43 10.10
N LEU A 50 -0.42 10.43 9.29
CA LEU A 50 0.54 11.46 8.91
C LEU A 50 0.74 12.52 9.99
N SER A 51 -0.33 12.91 10.69
CA SER A 51 -0.33 14.02 11.63
C SER A 51 -0.17 13.61 13.10
N GLU A 52 -0.48 12.37 13.43
CA GLU A 52 -0.44 11.88 14.82
C GLU A 52 0.50 10.69 14.99
N LEU A 53 0.28 9.58 14.28
CA LEU A 53 1.03 8.34 14.49
C LEU A 53 2.52 8.51 14.15
N ILE A 54 2.83 8.95 12.94
CA ILE A 54 4.23 9.14 12.50
C ILE A 54 4.96 10.13 13.40
N PRO A 55 4.45 11.36 13.65
CA PRO A 55 5.12 12.31 14.54
C PRO A 55 5.35 11.76 15.95
N SER A 56 4.35 11.09 16.53
CA SER A 56 4.47 10.52 17.88
C SER A 56 5.56 9.46 17.97
N VAL A 57 5.69 8.61 16.93
CA VAL A 57 6.75 7.59 16.89
C VAL A 57 8.11 8.23 16.63
N GLN A 58 8.18 9.20 15.73
CA GLN A 58 9.42 9.94 15.44
C GLN A 58 9.97 10.61 16.68
N GLU A 59 9.13 11.31 17.43
CA GLU A 59 9.51 11.94 18.70
C GLU A 59 9.97 10.90 19.74
N LYS A 60 9.19 9.85 19.94
CA LYS A 60 9.48 8.80 20.94
C LYS A 60 10.76 8.02 20.65
N MET A 61 11.05 7.77 19.37
CA MET A 61 12.18 6.94 18.93
C MET A 61 13.37 7.77 18.45
N ASN A 62 13.22 9.09 18.33
CA ASN A 62 14.19 10.01 17.74
C ASN A 62 14.60 9.58 16.31
N ILE A 63 13.62 9.23 15.47
CA ILE A 63 13.79 8.79 14.08
C ILE A 63 13.38 9.92 13.16
N HIS A 64 14.21 10.22 12.15
CA HIS A 64 13.94 11.29 11.17
C HIS A 64 13.96 10.79 9.72
N ASP A 65 14.31 9.53 9.51
CA ASP A 65 14.35 8.90 8.20
C ASP A 65 12.95 8.68 7.63
N LYS A 66 12.89 8.44 6.31
CA LYS A 66 11.65 8.00 5.67
C LYS A 66 11.28 6.60 6.12
N TRP A 67 10.02 6.26 5.93
CA TRP A 67 9.44 5.01 6.38
C TRP A 67 9.35 3.99 5.24
N MET A 68 9.60 2.74 5.57
CA MET A 68 9.10 1.62 4.80
C MET A 68 7.65 1.37 5.17
N VAL A 69 6.80 1.15 4.17
CA VAL A 69 5.41 0.73 4.38
C VAL A 69 5.17 -0.64 3.78
N THR A 70 4.40 -1.47 4.49
CA THR A 70 4.10 -2.84 4.05
C THR A 70 2.70 -3.25 4.44
N GLY A 71 2.13 -4.16 3.68
CA GLY A 71 0.85 -4.77 3.97
C GLY A 71 0.53 -5.94 3.06
N ALA A 72 -0.50 -6.69 3.44
CA ALA A 72 -1.02 -7.81 2.66
C ALA A 72 -2.50 -7.60 2.36
N SER A 73 -2.97 -8.07 1.20
CA SER A 73 -4.36 -7.91 0.76
C SER A 73 -4.76 -6.43 0.74
N LEU A 74 -5.85 -6.04 1.36
CA LEU A 74 -6.26 -4.64 1.49
C LEU A 74 -5.20 -3.76 2.18
N GLY A 75 -4.42 -4.33 3.11
CA GLY A 75 -3.28 -3.64 3.70
C GLY A 75 -2.18 -3.29 2.69
N ALA A 76 -1.99 -4.08 1.62
CA ALA A 76 -1.09 -3.76 0.52
C ALA A 76 -1.63 -2.59 -0.32
N THR A 77 -2.94 -2.51 -0.51
CA THR A 77 -3.62 -1.37 -1.15
C THR A 77 -3.38 -0.08 -0.36
N HIS A 78 -3.54 -0.12 0.97
CA HIS A 78 -3.28 1.03 1.84
C HIS A 78 -1.81 1.44 1.82
N ALA A 79 -0.90 0.48 1.91
CA ALA A 79 0.54 0.72 1.84
C ALA A 79 0.94 1.40 0.53
N THR A 80 0.36 0.95 -0.58
CA THR A 80 0.58 1.52 -1.91
C THR A 80 0.05 2.96 -2.00
N ASN A 81 -1.14 3.24 -1.46
CA ASN A 81 -1.66 4.60 -1.38
C ASN A 81 -0.76 5.51 -0.52
N LEU A 82 -0.25 5.01 0.61
CA LEU A 82 0.62 5.80 1.48
C LEU A 82 1.90 6.26 0.75
N ILE A 83 2.61 5.35 0.09
CA ILE A 83 3.86 5.73 -0.58
C ILE A 83 3.63 6.60 -1.82
N PHE A 84 2.61 6.33 -2.64
CA PHE A 84 2.38 7.13 -3.84
C PHE A 84 1.76 8.51 -3.55
N ARG A 85 0.97 8.62 -2.50
CA ARG A 85 0.38 9.92 -2.11
C ARG A 85 1.31 10.77 -1.26
N PHE A 86 2.23 10.14 -0.50
CA PHE A 86 3.09 10.84 0.47
C PHE A 86 4.57 10.39 0.36
N PRO A 87 5.19 10.49 -0.85
CA PRO A 87 6.55 9.99 -1.09
C PRO A 87 7.63 10.76 -0.34
N GLU A 88 7.31 11.90 0.24
CA GLU A 88 8.19 12.63 1.15
C GLU A 88 8.28 11.97 2.55
N LYS A 89 7.33 11.11 2.91
CA LYS A 89 7.30 10.36 4.17
C LYS A 89 7.75 8.91 4.00
N PHE A 90 7.48 8.33 2.84
CA PHE A 90 7.74 6.92 2.55
C PHE A 90 8.64 6.77 1.33
N ASP A 91 9.60 5.84 1.38
CA ASP A 91 10.52 5.57 0.27
C ASP A 91 10.67 4.08 -0.06
N THR A 92 10.04 3.20 0.69
CA THR A 92 10.10 1.76 0.45
C THR A 92 8.73 1.12 0.64
N LEU A 93 8.27 0.39 -0.38
CA LEU A 93 7.02 -0.37 -0.38
C LEU A 93 7.32 -1.86 -0.47
N LEU A 94 6.70 -2.66 0.40
CA LEU A 94 6.52 -4.09 0.21
C LEU A 94 5.01 -4.40 0.27
N ALA A 95 4.42 -4.65 -0.89
CA ALA A 95 2.99 -4.93 -1.04
C ALA A 95 2.76 -6.39 -1.44
N LEU A 96 1.96 -7.12 -0.67
CA LEU A 96 1.70 -8.53 -0.86
C LEU A 96 0.22 -8.74 -1.22
N SER A 97 -0.05 -9.25 -2.42
CA SER A 97 -1.39 -9.59 -2.90
C SER A 97 -2.39 -8.42 -2.78
N GLY A 98 -1.98 -7.22 -3.23
CA GLY A 98 -2.81 -6.01 -3.18
C GLY A 98 -3.74 -5.87 -4.38
N ILE A 99 -4.79 -5.05 -4.22
CA ILE A 99 -5.66 -4.57 -5.28
C ILE A 99 -5.39 -3.08 -5.48
N TYR A 100 -4.89 -2.70 -6.65
CA TYR A 100 -4.45 -1.33 -6.96
C TYR A 100 -5.44 -0.58 -7.85
N ASP A 101 -6.31 -1.31 -8.55
CA ASP A 101 -7.54 -0.77 -9.13
C ASP A 101 -8.69 -1.08 -8.19
N THR A 102 -9.15 -0.05 -7.50
CA THR A 102 -10.10 -0.20 -6.40
C THR A 102 -11.56 0.07 -6.78
N GLU A 103 -11.86 0.21 -8.07
CA GLU A 103 -13.23 0.47 -8.55
C GLU A 103 -14.24 -0.57 -8.05
N LEU A 104 -13.83 -1.83 -7.92
CA LEU A 104 -14.68 -2.92 -7.42
C LEU A 104 -15.29 -2.66 -6.03
N PHE A 105 -14.67 -1.77 -5.22
CA PHE A 105 -15.15 -1.44 -3.87
C PHE A 105 -16.16 -0.29 -3.84
N TYR A 106 -16.32 0.44 -4.95
CA TYR A 106 -17.08 1.69 -4.98
C TYR A 106 -18.45 1.57 -5.66
N GLY A 107 -18.66 0.52 -6.46
CA GLY A 107 -19.82 0.39 -7.33
C GLY A 107 -19.87 1.56 -8.33
N ASP A 108 -21.05 2.13 -8.51
CA ASP A 108 -21.26 3.26 -9.44
C ASP A 108 -20.90 4.64 -8.83
N TYR A 109 -20.33 4.66 -7.63
CA TYR A 109 -20.01 5.93 -6.95
C TYR A 109 -18.58 6.37 -7.26
N HIS A 110 -18.44 7.58 -7.81
CA HIS A 110 -17.13 8.18 -8.11
C HIS A 110 -17.07 9.62 -7.61
N ASP A 111 -16.02 9.94 -6.88
CA ASP A 111 -15.66 11.29 -6.47
C ASP A 111 -14.13 11.44 -6.33
N GLU A 112 -13.67 12.58 -5.85
CA GLU A 112 -12.26 12.85 -5.63
C GLU A 112 -11.62 11.86 -4.64
N ASN A 113 -12.34 11.45 -3.59
CA ASN A 113 -11.83 10.52 -2.60
C ASN A 113 -11.68 9.10 -3.17
N THR A 114 -12.63 8.63 -3.98
CA THR A 114 -12.49 7.33 -4.67
C THR A 114 -11.35 7.35 -5.67
N TYR A 115 -11.16 8.46 -6.40
CA TYR A 115 -10.03 8.62 -7.31
C TYR A 115 -8.68 8.59 -6.58
N HIS A 116 -8.53 9.34 -5.48
CA HIS A 116 -7.29 9.36 -4.69
C HIS A 116 -7.01 8.06 -3.93
N ASN A 117 -7.99 7.18 -3.83
CA ASN A 117 -7.83 5.84 -3.26
C ASN A 117 -7.70 4.73 -4.31
N ASN A 118 -7.60 5.08 -5.59
CA ASN A 118 -7.33 4.15 -6.70
C ASN A 118 -5.93 4.39 -7.28
N PRO A 119 -4.90 3.66 -6.82
CA PRO A 119 -3.52 3.79 -7.31
C PRO A 119 -3.40 3.69 -8.83
N CYS A 120 -4.10 2.76 -9.47
CA CYS A 120 -4.07 2.62 -10.92
C CYS A 120 -4.63 3.87 -11.63
N ALA A 121 -5.70 4.46 -11.11
CA ALA A 121 -6.32 5.63 -11.71
C ALA A 121 -5.43 6.87 -11.64
N TYR A 122 -4.94 7.24 -10.44
CA TYR A 122 -4.16 8.48 -10.34
C TYR A 122 -2.73 8.33 -10.86
N MET A 123 -2.09 7.17 -10.73
CA MET A 123 -0.75 6.95 -11.29
C MET A 123 -0.77 6.95 -12.81
N LYS A 124 -1.77 6.36 -13.45
CA LYS A 124 -1.93 6.41 -14.90
C LYS A 124 -2.07 7.84 -15.46
N ASN A 125 -2.71 8.71 -14.69
CA ASN A 125 -2.98 10.10 -15.09
C ASN A 125 -1.91 11.09 -14.59
N MET A 126 -0.92 10.63 -13.84
CA MET A 126 0.14 11.50 -13.34
C MET A 126 1.06 11.95 -14.46
N SER A 127 1.36 13.24 -14.50
CA SER A 127 2.30 13.79 -15.50
C SER A 127 3.74 13.34 -15.20
N LEU A 128 4.52 13.06 -16.26
CA LEU A 128 5.93 12.67 -16.14
C LEU A 128 6.84 13.77 -15.56
N ASP A 129 6.38 15.02 -15.58
CA ASP A 129 7.06 16.17 -14.95
C ASP A 129 6.52 16.51 -13.56
N HIS A 130 5.65 15.66 -12.98
CA HIS A 130 5.16 15.84 -11.62
C HIS A 130 6.31 15.79 -10.62
N PRO A 131 6.38 16.70 -9.62
CA PRO A 131 7.49 16.74 -8.65
C PRO A 131 7.76 15.42 -7.92
N TYR A 132 6.74 14.58 -7.73
CA TYR A 132 6.86 13.28 -7.08
C TYR A 132 7.63 12.25 -7.92
N MET A 133 7.75 12.43 -9.22
CA MET A 133 8.47 11.47 -10.08
C MET A 133 9.94 11.31 -9.67
N GLU A 134 10.60 12.38 -9.23
CA GLU A 134 11.98 12.29 -8.74
C GLU A 134 12.07 11.56 -7.38
N LEU A 135 11.04 11.65 -6.54
CA LEU A 135 10.96 10.89 -5.30
C LEU A 135 10.73 9.39 -5.58
N TYR A 136 9.83 9.06 -6.51
CA TYR A 136 9.57 7.68 -6.90
C TYR A 136 10.79 6.99 -7.50
N LYS A 137 11.60 7.68 -8.30
CA LYS A 137 12.86 7.14 -8.85
C LYS A 137 13.90 6.80 -7.78
N GLN A 138 13.81 7.43 -6.61
CA GLN A 138 14.68 7.17 -5.46
C GLN A 138 14.10 6.14 -4.49
N SER A 139 12.84 5.75 -4.68
CA SER A 139 12.11 4.83 -3.81
C SER A 139 12.26 3.38 -4.28
N LYS A 140 11.97 2.43 -3.38
CA LYS A 140 11.96 1.00 -3.67
C LYS A 140 10.53 0.48 -3.67
N PHE A 141 10.13 -0.14 -4.76
CA PHE A 141 8.81 -0.72 -4.92
C PHE A 141 8.93 -2.23 -5.13
N ILE A 142 8.42 -3.01 -4.19
CA ILE A 142 8.36 -4.48 -4.25
C ILE A 142 6.89 -4.87 -4.11
N LEU A 143 6.31 -5.41 -5.19
CA LEU A 143 4.91 -5.82 -5.25
C LEU A 143 4.86 -7.30 -5.63
N CYS A 144 4.38 -8.13 -4.73
CA CYS A 144 4.32 -9.58 -4.92
C CYS A 144 2.88 -10.07 -4.93
N VAL A 145 2.61 -11.12 -5.70
CA VAL A 145 1.31 -11.78 -5.75
C VAL A 145 1.46 -13.27 -5.97
N GLY A 146 0.65 -14.10 -5.29
CA GLY A 146 0.47 -15.49 -5.64
C GLY A 146 -0.37 -15.65 -6.92
N GLN A 147 -0.42 -16.87 -7.45
CA GLN A 147 -1.28 -17.18 -8.59
C GLN A 147 -2.26 -18.34 -8.27
N GLY A 148 -2.36 -18.71 -7.01
CA GLY A 148 -3.26 -19.76 -6.52
C GLY A 148 -4.66 -19.24 -6.20
N ASN A 149 -5.35 -19.97 -5.32
CA ASN A 149 -6.72 -19.65 -4.95
C ASN A 149 -6.87 -18.26 -4.35
N TRP A 150 -7.90 -17.50 -4.78
CA TRP A 150 -8.28 -16.17 -4.31
C TRP A 150 -7.29 -15.05 -4.68
N GLU A 151 -6.36 -15.31 -5.64
CA GLU A 151 -5.39 -14.31 -6.10
C GLU A 151 -5.74 -13.68 -7.46
N GLN A 152 -6.82 -14.11 -8.13
CA GLN A 152 -7.12 -13.71 -9.50
C GLN A 152 -7.22 -12.21 -9.68
N GLU A 153 -7.99 -11.53 -8.85
CA GLU A 153 -8.14 -10.07 -8.91
C GLU A 153 -6.83 -9.35 -8.55
N CYS A 154 -6.07 -9.89 -7.60
CA CYS A 154 -4.77 -9.33 -7.22
C CYS A 154 -3.73 -9.47 -8.34
N VAL A 155 -3.71 -10.61 -9.05
CA VAL A 155 -2.84 -10.84 -10.22
C VAL A 155 -3.15 -9.84 -11.33
N GLU A 156 -4.43 -9.64 -11.64
CA GLU A 156 -4.86 -8.72 -12.69
C GLU A 156 -4.53 -7.28 -12.33
N SER A 157 -4.79 -6.91 -11.10
CA SER A 157 -4.48 -5.60 -10.55
C SER A 157 -2.97 -5.32 -10.51
N LEU A 158 -2.12 -6.31 -10.17
CA LEU A 158 -0.67 -6.14 -10.21
C LEU A 158 -0.16 -6.00 -11.65
N ARG A 159 -0.72 -6.74 -12.63
CA ARG A 159 -0.34 -6.58 -14.04
C ARG A 159 -0.64 -5.18 -14.55
N GLN A 160 -1.80 -4.64 -14.22
CA GLN A 160 -2.18 -3.27 -14.56
C GLN A 160 -1.23 -2.25 -13.91
N MET A 161 -0.98 -2.36 -12.60
CA MET A 161 -0.06 -1.47 -11.88
C MET A 161 1.36 -1.58 -12.45
N SER A 162 1.87 -2.77 -12.73
CA SER A 162 3.18 -2.98 -13.32
C SER A 162 3.32 -2.28 -14.69
N SER A 163 2.29 -2.36 -15.53
CA SER A 163 2.27 -1.63 -16.81
C SER A 163 2.31 -0.11 -16.60
N ILE A 164 1.52 0.40 -15.66
CA ILE A 164 1.48 1.83 -15.34
C ILE A 164 2.86 2.31 -14.85
N LEU A 165 3.49 1.59 -13.92
CA LEU A 165 4.80 1.95 -13.40
C LEU A 165 5.88 1.94 -14.48
N TYR A 166 5.83 0.97 -15.40
CA TYR A 166 6.72 0.91 -16.56
C TYR A 166 6.54 2.11 -17.48
N ASP A 167 5.30 2.47 -17.82
CA ASP A 167 4.97 3.63 -18.66
C ASP A 167 5.39 4.97 -18.02
N GLN A 168 5.32 5.03 -16.68
CA GLN A 168 5.76 6.17 -15.87
C GLN A 168 7.27 6.19 -15.59
N HIS A 169 8.05 5.22 -16.11
CA HIS A 169 9.50 5.09 -15.88
C HIS A 169 9.88 4.97 -14.38
N ILE A 170 9.01 4.33 -13.59
CA ILE A 170 9.24 4.02 -12.19
C ILE A 170 9.73 2.58 -12.09
N GLU A 171 10.94 2.38 -11.57
CA GLU A 171 11.49 1.05 -11.36
C GLU A 171 10.75 0.35 -10.21
N ALA A 172 10.19 -0.84 -10.48
CA ALA A 172 9.50 -1.65 -9.49
C ALA A 172 9.76 -3.14 -9.73
N TRP A 173 9.98 -3.88 -8.65
CA TRP A 173 10.03 -5.32 -8.68
C TRP A 173 8.63 -5.88 -8.48
N CYS A 174 8.00 -6.30 -9.59
CA CYS A 174 6.70 -6.96 -9.60
C CYS A 174 6.92 -8.47 -9.73
N ASP A 175 6.63 -9.22 -8.68
CA ASP A 175 6.90 -10.66 -8.57
C ASP A 175 5.62 -11.48 -8.55
N PHE A 176 5.49 -12.40 -9.52
CA PHE A 176 4.35 -13.32 -9.66
C PHE A 176 4.80 -14.71 -9.21
N TRP A 177 4.40 -15.10 -8.02
CA TRP A 177 4.75 -16.39 -7.41
C TRP A 177 4.02 -17.57 -8.06
N GLY A 178 4.25 -18.78 -7.59
CA GLY A 178 3.67 -19.99 -8.15
C GLY A 178 2.15 -20.11 -7.97
N TYR A 179 1.56 -21.06 -8.71
CA TYR A 179 0.12 -21.38 -8.63
C TYR A 179 -0.27 -22.11 -7.34
N ASP A 180 0.70 -22.55 -6.56
CA ASP A 180 0.56 -23.11 -5.22
C ASP A 180 0.55 -22.07 -4.11
N VAL A 181 0.73 -20.80 -4.45
CA VAL A 181 0.71 -19.66 -3.52
C VAL A 181 -0.69 -19.04 -3.50
N TYR A 182 -1.39 -19.15 -2.38
CA TYR A 182 -2.78 -18.73 -2.20
C TYR A 182 -2.85 -17.40 -1.44
N HIS A 183 -4.00 -16.73 -1.51
CA HIS A 183 -4.30 -15.51 -0.77
C HIS A 183 -4.47 -15.80 0.74
N ASP A 184 -3.37 -16.10 1.45
CA ASP A 184 -3.41 -16.44 2.87
C ASP A 184 -2.04 -16.18 3.56
N TRP A 185 -2.10 -16.02 4.86
CA TRP A 185 -0.98 -15.73 5.76
C TRP A 185 0.24 -16.65 5.67
N PRO A 186 0.14 -17.95 5.39
CA PRO A 186 1.33 -18.79 5.22
C PRO A 186 2.34 -18.25 4.22
N TRP A 187 1.87 -17.50 3.21
CA TRP A 187 2.66 -16.97 2.11
C TRP A 187 3.14 -15.53 2.33
N TRP A 188 2.52 -14.80 3.25
CA TRP A 188 2.85 -13.41 3.55
C TRP A 188 3.74 -13.23 4.79
N LYS A 189 4.47 -14.26 5.21
CA LYS A 189 5.35 -14.28 6.39
C LYS A 189 6.81 -14.17 6.00
#